data_02ab4126151c70c2b0425c8f01b3e00c
#
_entry.id   02ab4126151c70c2b0425c8f01b3e00c
#
_cell.length_a   1.000
_cell.length_b   1.000
_cell.length_c   1.000
_cell.angle_alpha   90.00
_cell.angle_beta   90.00
_cell.angle_gamma   90.00
#
_symmetry.space_group_name_H-M   'P 1'
#
loop_
_entity.id
_entity.type
_entity.pdbx_description
1 polymer ?
#
loop_
_entity_poly.entity_id
_entity_poly.type
_entity_poly.pdbx_seq_one_letter_code
_entity_poly.pdbx_strand_id
1 'polypeptide(L)'
;GYLKFRPVGGIDRRVLLGKPVLVGKQKLPGVIGLKAYHLTSGEEARSIPKLTEFYIDIGADSREEALRHVSPGDIVCFDTDILEFGHGFLKAKAIDDRIGCAVLCRIAEKLKGKDVRDDVYFVFSVQEEVGLRGAGAAAYGIKPDAAIVYDVTLTGDGIGAKPMACVVGGGAAIKLKDSSLICDRPFADELA
;
A
#
# COMPACT_ATOMS: atom_id res chain seq x y z
N GLY A 1 23.98 -2.45 -17.38
CA GLY A 1 23.83 -2.07 -16.02
C GLY A 1 22.50 -2.34 -15.39
N TYR A 2 22.36 -3.48 -14.70
CA TYR A 2 21.15 -3.79 -13.93
C TYR A 2 21.22 -3.19 -12.51
N LEU A 3 20.09 -2.76 -11.98
CA LEU A 3 19.99 -2.23 -10.63
C LEU A 3 19.53 -3.33 -9.67
N LYS A 4 20.10 -3.36 -8.47
CA LYS A 4 19.58 -4.13 -7.33
C LYS A 4 18.75 -3.22 -6.46
N PHE A 5 17.72 -3.79 -5.84
CA PHE A 5 16.81 -3.03 -4.98
C PHE A 5 16.49 -3.79 -3.69
N ARG A 6 15.94 -3.07 -2.72
CA ARG A 6 15.40 -3.63 -1.48
C ARG A 6 14.00 -3.05 -1.23
N PRO A 7 13.08 -3.83 -0.69
CA PRO A 7 11.75 -3.33 -0.36
C PRO A 7 11.80 -2.39 0.85
N VAL A 8 10.84 -1.49 0.88
CA VAL A 8 10.46 -0.73 2.07
C VAL A 8 9.09 -1.24 2.47
N GLY A 9 8.97 -1.83 3.66
CA GLY A 9 7.78 -2.60 4.05
C GLY A 9 7.72 -4.00 3.42
N GLY A 10 6.58 -4.65 3.53
CA GLY A 10 6.32 -5.97 2.97
C GLY A 10 6.00 -5.94 1.48
N ILE A 11 6.46 -6.96 0.74
CA ILE A 11 6.07 -7.14 -0.65
C ILE A 11 6.02 -8.63 -1.01
N ASP A 12 4.99 -9.03 -1.71
CA ASP A 12 4.89 -10.39 -2.24
C ASP A 12 5.78 -10.52 -3.49
N ARG A 13 6.82 -11.33 -3.37
CA ARG A 13 7.78 -11.56 -4.45
C ARG A 13 7.16 -12.16 -5.72
N ARG A 14 6.03 -12.87 -5.60
CA ARG A 14 5.33 -13.51 -6.72
C ARG A 14 4.81 -12.52 -7.74
N VAL A 15 4.54 -11.29 -7.33
CA VAL A 15 3.97 -10.24 -8.21
C VAL A 15 5.00 -9.27 -8.77
N LEU A 16 6.29 -9.49 -8.54
CA LEU A 16 7.34 -8.54 -8.94
C LEU A 16 7.74 -8.66 -10.41
N LEU A 17 7.86 -9.89 -10.91
CA LEU A 17 8.39 -10.15 -12.26
C LEU A 17 7.57 -9.44 -13.33
N GLY A 18 8.26 -8.74 -14.23
CA GLY A 18 7.64 -8.05 -15.35
C GLY A 18 6.93 -6.74 -14.99
N LYS A 19 6.98 -6.30 -13.73
CA LYS A 19 6.36 -5.03 -13.32
C LYS A 19 7.17 -3.84 -13.86
N PRO A 20 6.50 -2.89 -14.53
CA PRO A 20 7.09 -1.60 -14.84
C PRO A 20 7.28 -0.78 -13.56
N VAL A 21 8.37 -0.03 -13.53
CA VAL A 21 8.74 0.80 -12.38
C VAL A 21 9.28 2.15 -12.85
N LEU A 22 9.22 3.14 -11.95
CA LEU A 22 9.83 4.44 -12.10
C LEU A 22 10.92 4.58 -11.04
N VAL A 23 12.13 4.92 -11.47
CA VAL A 23 13.33 4.98 -10.64
C VAL A 23 13.77 6.43 -10.44
N GLY A 24 14.03 6.79 -9.18
CA GLY A 24 14.59 8.08 -8.80
C GLY A 24 13.66 9.27 -9.01
N LYS A 25 14.18 10.46 -8.74
CA LYS A 25 13.43 11.72 -8.87
C LYS A 25 13.01 12.03 -10.31
N GLN A 26 13.80 11.58 -11.29
CA GLN A 26 13.53 11.78 -12.70
C GLN A 26 12.47 10.81 -13.24
N LYS A 27 11.99 9.87 -12.41
CA LYS A 27 11.01 8.85 -12.79
C LYS A 27 11.48 8.06 -14.03
N LEU A 28 12.75 7.66 -14.03
CA LEU A 28 13.32 6.88 -15.13
C LEU A 28 12.57 5.56 -15.26
N PRO A 29 12.02 5.23 -16.44
CA PRO A 29 11.32 3.97 -16.65
C PRO A 29 12.27 2.77 -16.51
N GLY A 30 11.77 1.70 -15.93
CA GLY A 30 12.46 0.42 -15.82
C GLY A 30 11.49 -0.73 -15.70
N VAL A 31 11.99 -1.94 -15.77
CA VAL A 31 11.20 -3.17 -15.59
C VAL A 31 11.91 -4.12 -14.62
N ILE A 32 11.13 -4.77 -13.77
CA ILE A 32 11.68 -5.80 -12.86
C ILE A 32 11.87 -7.08 -13.64
N GLY A 33 13.11 -7.54 -13.69
CA GLY A 33 13.55 -8.76 -14.36
C GLY A 33 14.03 -9.83 -13.38
N LEU A 34 14.15 -11.03 -13.94
CA LEU A 34 14.67 -12.22 -13.29
C LEU A 34 15.46 -13.05 -14.32
N LYS A 35 16.25 -14.02 -13.85
CA LYS A 35 16.88 -15.02 -14.71
C LYS A 35 15.83 -15.65 -15.64
N ALA A 36 16.15 -15.72 -16.94
CA ALA A 36 15.22 -16.24 -17.93
C ALA A 36 14.83 -17.70 -17.61
N TYR A 37 13.55 -18.05 -17.82
CA TYR A 37 13.01 -19.36 -17.48
C TYR A 37 13.80 -20.53 -18.05
N HIS A 38 14.19 -20.46 -19.32
CA HIS A 38 14.95 -21.51 -20.01
C HIS A 38 16.41 -21.67 -19.52
N LEU A 39 16.88 -20.76 -18.67
CA LEU A 39 18.17 -20.84 -17.98
C LEU A 39 18.03 -21.36 -16.55
N THR A 40 16.81 -21.59 -16.05
CA THR A 40 16.57 -22.09 -14.69
C THR A 40 16.60 -23.60 -14.63
N SER A 41 17.02 -24.18 -13.50
CA SER A 41 16.83 -25.63 -13.26
C SER A 41 15.36 -25.93 -12.94
N GLY A 42 14.98 -27.20 -13.06
CA GLY A 42 13.61 -27.62 -12.71
C GLY A 42 13.21 -27.34 -11.25
N GLU A 43 14.15 -27.32 -10.33
CA GLU A 43 13.94 -26.99 -8.93
C GLU A 43 13.78 -25.48 -8.73
N GLU A 44 14.65 -24.67 -9.35
CA GLU A 44 14.53 -23.21 -9.34
C GLU A 44 13.18 -22.76 -9.90
N ALA A 45 12.72 -23.37 -11.00
CA ALA A 45 11.46 -23.02 -11.65
C ALA A 45 10.22 -23.28 -10.77
N ARG A 46 10.33 -24.18 -9.78
CA ARG A 46 9.24 -24.52 -8.84
C ARG A 46 9.27 -23.72 -7.55
N SER A 47 10.32 -22.95 -7.32
CA SER A 47 10.49 -22.15 -6.11
C SER A 47 10.09 -20.69 -6.32
N ILE A 48 9.70 -20.01 -5.24
CA ILE A 48 9.52 -18.54 -5.27
C ILE A 48 10.92 -17.92 -5.21
N PRO A 49 11.34 -17.15 -6.23
CA PRO A 49 12.67 -16.57 -6.28
C PRO A 49 12.99 -15.72 -5.05
N LYS A 50 14.25 -15.72 -4.62
CA LYS A 50 14.70 -14.82 -3.56
C LYS A 50 14.73 -13.38 -4.07
N LEU A 51 14.49 -12.42 -3.19
CA LEU A 51 14.51 -11.00 -3.58
C LEU A 51 15.84 -10.58 -4.24
N THR A 52 16.94 -11.16 -3.80
CA THR A 52 18.29 -10.90 -4.34
C THR A 52 18.50 -11.36 -5.79
N GLU A 53 17.61 -12.20 -6.31
CA GLU A 53 17.67 -12.69 -7.70
C GLU A 53 17.03 -11.70 -8.68
N PHE A 54 16.09 -10.86 -8.19
CA PHE A 54 15.49 -9.83 -9.01
C PHE A 54 16.46 -8.68 -9.29
N TYR A 55 16.22 -8.00 -10.40
CA TYR A 55 16.91 -6.78 -10.80
C TYR A 55 15.93 -5.83 -11.49
N ILE A 56 16.31 -4.58 -11.63
CA ILE A 56 15.60 -3.62 -12.47
C ILE A 56 16.48 -3.33 -13.67
N ASP A 57 15.90 -3.47 -14.84
CA ASP A 57 16.50 -3.08 -16.12
C ASP A 57 15.98 -1.67 -16.47
N ILE A 58 16.89 -0.75 -16.70
CA ILE A 58 16.64 0.62 -17.14
C ILE A 58 17.19 0.90 -18.53
N GLY A 59 17.65 -0.14 -19.25
CA GLY A 59 18.23 -0.03 -20.58
C GLY A 59 19.67 0.48 -20.59
N ALA A 60 20.38 0.49 -19.46
CA ALA A 60 21.78 0.94 -19.42
C ALA A 60 22.75 -0.19 -19.79
N ASP A 61 23.71 0.08 -20.68
CA ASP A 61 24.68 -0.90 -21.16
C ASP A 61 25.80 -1.18 -20.12
N SER A 62 26.06 -0.23 -19.22
CA SER A 62 27.11 -0.35 -18.22
C SER A 62 26.69 0.18 -16.85
N ARG A 63 27.51 -0.12 -15.82
CA ARG A 63 27.36 0.47 -14.49
C ARG A 63 27.57 1.98 -14.53
N GLU A 64 28.55 2.44 -15.26
CA GLU A 64 28.91 3.85 -15.42
C GLU A 64 27.77 4.63 -16.07
N GLU A 65 27.12 4.05 -17.05
CA GLU A 65 25.95 4.64 -17.68
C GLU A 65 24.77 4.69 -16.70
N ALA A 66 24.47 3.60 -16.03
CA ALA A 66 23.40 3.58 -15.02
C ALA A 66 23.61 4.65 -13.93
N LEU A 67 24.85 4.84 -13.45
CA LEU A 67 25.19 5.84 -12.44
C LEU A 67 25.06 7.29 -12.91
N ARG A 68 24.97 7.55 -14.21
CA ARG A 68 24.65 8.89 -14.75
C ARG A 68 23.19 9.26 -14.55
N HIS A 69 22.32 8.26 -14.39
CA HIS A 69 20.86 8.45 -14.31
C HIS A 69 20.30 8.19 -12.92
N VAL A 70 20.94 7.27 -12.17
CA VAL A 70 20.44 6.84 -10.85
C VAL A 70 21.58 6.80 -9.83
N SER A 71 21.22 6.99 -8.57
CA SER A 71 22.13 6.92 -7.43
C SER A 71 21.71 5.82 -6.46
N PRO A 72 22.67 5.19 -5.74
CA PRO A 72 22.33 4.34 -4.62
C PRO A 72 21.46 5.07 -3.59
N GLY A 73 20.33 4.46 -3.22
CA GLY A 73 19.35 5.08 -2.32
C GLY A 73 18.18 5.76 -3.03
N ASP A 74 18.18 5.82 -4.36
CA ASP A 74 17.03 6.30 -5.11
C ASP A 74 15.82 5.42 -4.87
N ILE A 75 14.65 6.06 -4.75
CA ILE A 75 13.38 5.38 -4.53
C ILE A 75 12.87 4.83 -5.86
N VAL A 76 12.31 3.61 -5.79
CA VAL A 76 11.63 2.95 -6.90
C VAL A 76 10.16 2.78 -6.57
N CYS A 77 9.29 3.16 -7.48
CA CYS A 77 7.85 2.96 -7.38
C CYS A 77 7.32 2.14 -8.54
N PHE A 78 6.30 1.32 -8.34
CA PHE A 78 5.58 0.72 -9.45
C PHE A 78 4.97 1.79 -10.34
N ASP A 79 5.13 1.61 -11.65
CA ASP A 79 4.43 2.40 -12.66
C ASP A 79 3.09 1.72 -12.95
N THR A 80 2.02 2.32 -12.48
CA THR A 80 0.68 1.72 -12.56
C THR A 80 -0.35 2.81 -12.78
N ASP A 81 -1.11 2.69 -13.84
CA ASP A 81 -2.26 3.54 -14.12
C ASP A 81 -3.46 3.19 -13.23
N ILE A 82 -4.32 4.19 -13.05
CA ILE A 82 -5.65 3.99 -12.51
C ILE A 82 -6.49 3.29 -13.57
N LEU A 83 -7.17 2.21 -13.19
CA LEU A 83 -8.03 1.44 -14.07
C LEU A 83 -9.38 1.19 -13.40
N GLU A 84 -10.43 1.66 -14.05
CA GLU A 84 -11.81 1.27 -13.72
C GLU A 84 -12.20 0.06 -14.55
N PHE A 85 -12.83 -0.94 -13.94
CA PHE A 85 -13.22 -2.16 -14.65
C PHE A 85 -14.43 -2.84 -14.00
N GLY A 86 -15.04 -3.75 -14.73
CA GLY A 86 -16.21 -4.49 -14.26
C GLY A 86 -17.37 -3.56 -13.86
N HIS A 87 -17.99 -3.83 -12.73
CA HIS A 87 -19.14 -3.10 -12.21
C HIS A 87 -18.72 -2.15 -11.07
N GLY A 88 -17.90 -1.13 -11.39
CA GLY A 88 -17.47 -0.11 -10.43
C GLY A 88 -16.25 -0.50 -9.60
N PHE A 89 -15.44 -1.43 -10.09
CA PHE A 89 -14.14 -1.73 -9.47
C PHE A 89 -13.08 -0.75 -9.93
N LEU A 90 -12.20 -0.40 -9.00
CA LEU A 90 -11.06 0.46 -9.24
C LEU A 90 -9.76 -0.28 -8.87
N LYS A 91 -8.80 -0.26 -9.78
CA LYS A 91 -7.41 -0.65 -9.50
C LYS A 91 -6.53 0.59 -9.54
N ALA A 92 -5.75 0.80 -8.49
CA ALA A 92 -4.73 1.85 -8.46
C ALA A 92 -3.57 1.44 -7.54
N LYS A 93 -2.47 2.20 -7.59
CA LYS A 93 -1.36 2.04 -6.68
C LYS A 93 -1.71 2.63 -5.31
N ALA A 94 -1.31 1.92 -4.23
CA ALA A 94 -1.43 2.40 -2.85
C ALA A 94 -2.86 2.80 -2.46
N ILE A 95 -3.88 2.01 -2.88
CA ILE A 95 -5.25 2.16 -2.38
C ILE A 95 -5.26 1.94 -0.88
N ASP A 96 -4.45 1.04 -0.40
CA ASP A 96 -4.02 0.92 0.98
C ASP A 96 -2.89 1.93 1.24
N ASP A 97 -3.06 3.00 2.04
CA ASP A 97 -4.40 3.45 2.49
C ASP A 97 -4.73 4.86 1.96
N ARG A 98 -4.64 5.06 0.64
CA ARG A 98 -5.11 6.31 0.02
C ARG A 98 -6.62 6.45 0.01
N ILE A 99 -7.35 5.34 0.13
CA ILE A 99 -8.81 5.40 0.21
C ILE A 99 -9.27 6.00 1.54
N GLY A 100 -8.64 5.65 2.65
CA GLY A 100 -8.88 6.30 3.95
C GLY A 100 -8.57 7.79 3.90
N CYS A 101 -7.47 8.17 3.26
CA CYS A 101 -7.16 9.59 3.02
C CYS A 101 -8.28 10.32 2.24
N ALA A 102 -8.82 9.69 1.18
CA ALA A 102 -9.91 10.26 0.42
C ALA A 102 -11.20 10.38 1.23
N VAL A 103 -11.50 9.40 2.09
CA VAL A 103 -12.63 9.45 3.03
C VAL A 103 -12.48 10.63 3.98
N LEU A 104 -11.32 10.82 4.60
CA LEU A 104 -11.05 11.96 5.48
C LEU A 104 -11.26 13.30 4.76
N CYS A 105 -10.76 13.45 3.54
CA CYS A 105 -11.00 14.66 2.73
C CYS A 105 -12.50 14.90 2.49
N ARG A 106 -13.26 13.85 2.16
CA ARG A 106 -14.72 13.97 1.95
C ARG A 106 -15.47 14.32 3.24
N ILE A 107 -15.04 13.81 4.38
CA ILE A 107 -15.62 14.18 5.68
C ILE A 107 -15.33 15.66 5.95
N ALA A 108 -14.09 16.11 5.77
CA ALA A 108 -13.72 17.52 5.95
C ALA A 108 -14.55 18.45 5.06
N GLU A 109 -14.74 18.10 3.78
CA GLU A 109 -15.61 18.85 2.87
C GLU A 109 -17.05 18.90 3.37
N LYS A 110 -17.61 17.79 3.88
CA LYS A 110 -18.97 17.72 4.39
C LYS A 110 -19.18 18.52 5.68
N LEU A 111 -18.14 18.66 6.49
CA LEU A 111 -18.19 19.44 7.73
C LEU A 111 -17.94 20.94 7.50
N LYS A 112 -17.41 21.33 6.36
CA LYS A 112 -17.14 22.74 6.04
C LYS A 112 -18.40 23.59 6.19
N GLY A 113 -18.32 24.64 7.03
CA GLY A 113 -19.41 25.56 7.29
C GLY A 113 -20.54 25.02 8.16
N LYS A 114 -20.39 23.83 8.74
CA LYS A 114 -21.29 23.29 9.75
C LYS A 114 -20.85 23.74 11.15
N ASP A 115 -21.81 23.94 12.02
CA ASP A 115 -21.56 24.11 13.45
C ASP A 115 -21.29 22.74 14.06
N VAL A 116 -20.05 22.51 14.49
CA VAL A 116 -19.59 21.26 15.11
C VAL A 116 -19.24 21.59 16.56
N ARG A 117 -19.82 20.87 17.52
CA ARG A 117 -19.60 21.15 18.96
C ARG A 117 -18.22 20.77 19.46
N ASP A 118 -17.59 19.80 18.81
CA ASP A 118 -16.33 19.21 19.24
C ASP A 118 -15.18 19.62 18.33
N ASP A 119 -13.96 19.62 18.85
CA ASP A 119 -12.76 19.81 18.07
C ASP A 119 -12.49 18.54 17.23
N VAL A 120 -12.46 18.70 15.90
CA VAL A 120 -12.25 17.59 14.98
C VAL A 120 -10.88 17.71 14.32
N TYR A 121 -10.05 16.70 14.51
CA TYR A 121 -8.71 16.59 13.94
C TYR A 121 -8.69 15.58 12.80
N PHE A 122 -8.24 15.99 11.63
CA PHE A 122 -7.98 15.11 10.48
C PHE A 122 -6.51 14.78 10.43
N VAL A 123 -6.15 13.52 10.73
CA VAL A 123 -4.77 13.08 10.84
C VAL A 123 -4.43 12.16 9.67
N PHE A 124 -3.50 12.58 8.82
CA PHE A 124 -2.91 11.77 7.77
C PHE A 124 -1.58 11.25 8.30
N SER A 125 -1.60 10.08 8.92
CA SER A 125 -0.42 9.52 9.56
C SER A 125 0.62 9.08 8.53
N VAL A 126 1.89 9.18 8.90
CA VAL A 126 3.02 8.75 8.06
C VAL A 126 3.60 7.44 8.57
N GLN A 127 4.23 6.69 7.67
CA GLN A 127 4.95 5.46 8.00
C GLN A 127 4.09 4.40 8.73
N GLU A 128 2.83 4.27 8.34
CA GLU A 128 1.95 3.21 8.82
C GLU A 128 2.51 1.85 8.42
N GLU A 129 2.79 1.62 7.13
CA GLU A 129 3.24 0.38 6.49
C GLU A 129 4.62 -0.14 6.99
N VAL A 130 5.33 0.65 7.76
CA VAL A 130 6.64 0.31 8.35
C VAL A 130 6.63 0.31 9.87
N GLY A 131 5.45 0.21 10.48
CA GLY A 131 5.29 0.01 11.92
C GLY A 131 4.46 1.07 12.65
N LEU A 132 3.38 1.58 12.07
CA LEU A 132 2.37 2.46 12.69
C LEU A 132 2.93 3.75 13.30
N ARG A 133 4.04 4.28 12.76
CA ARG A 133 4.90 5.25 13.48
C ARG A 133 4.25 6.60 13.68
N GLY A 134 3.54 7.12 12.68
CA GLY A 134 2.94 8.45 12.72
C GLY A 134 1.75 8.57 13.66
N ALA A 135 0.92 7.54 13.75
CA ALA A 135 -0.30 7.54 14.54
C ALA A 135 -0.06 7.78 16.03
N GLY A 136 0.95 7.09 16.62
CA GLY A 136 1.30 7.27 18.03
C GLY A 136 1.79 8.68 18.35
N ALA A 137 2.60 9.29 17.48
CA ALA A 137 3.07 10.65 17.66
C ALA A 137 1.93 11.68 17.58
N ALA A 138 1.00 11.49 16.63
CA ALA A 138 -0.18 12.33 16.49
C ALA A 138 -1.11 12.23 17.70
N ALA A 139 -1.41 11.01 18.16
CA ALA A 139 -2.24 10.77 19.33
C ALA A 139 -1.64 11.38 20.59
N TYR A 140 -0.32 11.28 20.77
CA TYR A 140 0.38 11.90 21.90
C TYR A 140 0.27 13.44 21.87
N GLY A 141 0.40 14.06 20.70
CA GLY A 141 0.31 15.51 20.56
C GLY A 141 -1.11 16.05 20.71
N ILE A 142 -2.09 15.36 20.15
CA ILE A 142 -3.51 15.78 20.14
C ILE A 142 -4.21 15.41 21.44
N LYS A 143 -3.93 14.23 22.00
CA LYS A 143 -4.63 13.64 23.17
C LYS A 143 -6.15 13.57 22.98
N PRO A 144 -6.63 12.90 21.94
CA PRO A 144 -8.05 12.88 21.61
C PRO A 144 -8.84 12.08 22.69
N ASP A 145 -10.09 12.46 22.93
CA ASP A 145 -11.03 11.71 23.77
C ASP A 145 -11.53 10.45 23.05
N ALA A 146 -11.68 10.52 21.72
CA ALA A 146 -12.05 9.41 20.86
C ALA A 146 -11.31 9.49 19.52
N ALA A 147 -11.16 8.34 18.84
CA ALA A 147 -10.55 8.27 17.52
C ALA A 147 -11.29 7.27 16.65
N ILE A 148 -11.51 7.64 15.38
CA ILE A 148 -11.99 6.75 14.31
C ILE A 148 -10.85 6.59 13.33
N VAL A 149 -10.42 5.34 13.10
CA VAL A 149 -9.33 5.03 12.17
C VAL A 149 -9.94 4.45 10.90
N TYR A 150 -9.61 5.05 9.77
CA TYR A 150 -10.01 4.59 8.44
C TYR A 150 -8.85 3.83 7.83
N ASP A 151 -9.14 2.61 7.38
CA ASP A 151 -8.17 1.72 6.77
C ASP A 151 -8.87 0.68 5.90
N VAL A 152 -8.14 -0.07 5.09
CA VAL A 152 -8.69 -1.17 4.29
C VAL A 152 -8.69 -2.48 5.10
N THR A 153 -9.50 -3.44 4.65
CA THR A 153 -9.52 -4.77 5.27
C THR A 153 -9.71 -5.86 4.22
N LEU A 154 -9.39 -7.10 4.60
CA LEU A 154 -9.64 -8.26 3.77
C LEU A 154 -11.13 -8.57 3.67
N THR A 155 -11.53 -9.19 2.55
CA THR A 155 -12.90 -9.67 2.33
C THR A 155 -12.94 -11.19 2.20
N GLY A 156 -14.09 -11.78 2.52
CA GLY A 156 -14.28 -13.24 2.48
C GLY A 156 -14.69 -13.80 1.12
N ASP A 157 -14.86 -12.97 0.11
CA ASP A 157 -15.31 -13.33 -1.24
C ASP A 157 -14.17 -13.47 -2.27
N GLY A 158 -12.91 -13.31 -1.85
CA GLY A 158 -11.74 -13.55 -2.69
C GLY A 158 -11.47 -15.04 -2.92
N ILE A 159 -10.79 -15.39 -4.02
CA ILE A 159 -10.39 -16.76 -4.33
C ILE A 159 -9.48 -17.30 -3.22
N GLY A 160 -9.89 -18.40 -2.59
CA GLY A 160 -9.15 -19.03 -1.48
C GLY A 160 -9.24 -18.29 -0.16
N ALA A 161 -10.04 -17.24 -0.06
CA ALA A 161 -10.31 -16.57 1.21
C ALA A 161 -11.12 -17.48 2.15
N LYS A 162 -10.90 -17.28 3.46
CA LYS A 162 -11.80 -17.88 4.47
C LYS A 162 -13.09 -17.06 4.52
N PRO A 163 -14.26 -17.69 4.80
CA PRO A 163 -15.50 -16.95 5.00
C PRO A 163 -15.33 -15.86 6.07
N MET A 164 -15.73 -14.65 5.74
CA MET A 164 -15.68 -13.47 6.61
C MET A 164 -16.99 -12.70 6.52
N ALA A 165 -17.28 -11.85 7.49
CA ALA A 165 -18.47 -11.01 7.47
C ALA A 165 -18.39 -9.91 6.39
N CYS A 166 -17.17 -9.50 6.01
CA CYS A 166 -16.95 -8.45 5.03
C CYS A 166 -16.93 -9.02 3.61
N VAL A 167 -17.65 -8.38 2.70
CA VAL A 167 -17.66 -8.68 1.27
C VAL A 167 -17.50 -7.39 0.48
N VAL A 168 -16.94 -7.46 -0.74
CA VAL A 168 -16.81 -6.29 -1.61
C VAL A 168 -18.20 -5.74 -1.95
N GLY A 169 -18.38 -4.42 -1.82
CA GLY A 169 -19.68 -3.76 -2.03
C GLY A 169 -20.67 -3.89 -0.86
N GLY A 170 -20.31 -4.57 0.22
CA GLY A 170 -21.15 -4.74 1.40
C GLY A 170 -21.22 -3.54 2.35
N GLY A 171 -20.57 -2.44 2.02
CA GLY A 171 -20.49 -1.25 2.86
C GLY A 171 -19.21 -1.19 3.70
N ALA A 172 -19.13 -0.20 4.59
CA ALA A 172 -18.01 -0.05 5.51
C ALA A 172 -18.03 -1.15 6.58
N ALA A 173 -16.86 -1.75 6.84
CA ALA A 173 -16.71 -2.74 7.90
C ALA A 173 -16.30 -2.04 9.20
N ILE A 174 -17.08 -2.24 10.27
CA ILE A 174 -16.73 -1.77 11.61
C ILE A 174 -15.95 -2.87 12.31
N LYS A 175 -14.63 -2.64 12.49
CA LYS A 175 -13.76 -3.59 13.18
C LYS A 175 -13.97 -3.54 14.68
N LEU A 176 -14.32 -4.66 15.28
CA LEU A 176 -14.50 -4.78 16.73
C LEU A 176 -13.22 -5.26 17.42
N LYS A 177 -12.44 -6.12 16.72
CA LYS A 177 -11.23 -6.72 17.27
C LYS A 177 -10.32 -7.26 16.18
N ASP A 178 -9.00 -7.20 16.39
CA ASP A 178 -8.00 -8.00 15.68
C ASP A 178 -6.94 -8.57 16.64
N SER A 179 -5.70 -8.82 16.15
CA SER A 179 -4.61 -9.35 17.00
C SER A 179 -4.02 -8.34 17.96
N SER A 180 -4.16 -7.04 17.71
CA SER A 180 -3.51 -5.94 18.44
C SER A 180 -4.50 -4.91 19.03
N LEU A 181 -5.74 -4.90 18.55
CA LEU A 181 -6.76 -3.93 18.90
C LEU A 181 -8.02 -4.62 19.41
N ILE A 182 -8.62 -4.05 20.45
CA ILE A 182 -10.00 -4.28 20.90
C ILE A 182 -10.64 -2.90 20.97
N CYS A 183 -11.65 -2.66 20.13
CA CYS A 183 -12.35 -1.38 20.10
C CYS A 183 -13.27 -1.21 21.30
N ASP A 184 -13.53 0.05 21.67
CA ASP A 184 -14.61 0.38 22.59
C ASP A 184 -15.95 -0.04 21.97
N ARG A 185 -16.64 -0.97 22.62
CA ARG A 185 -17.85 -1.58 22.05
C ARG A 185 -19.02 -0.59 21.95
N PRO A 186 -19.34 0.21 23.01
CA PRO A 186 -20.37 1.22 22.90
C PRO A 186 -20.14 2.20 21.77
N PHE A 187 -18.92 2.70 21.60
CA PHE A 187 -18.58 3.62 20.52
C PHE A 187 -18.67 2.97 19.13
N ALA A 188 -18.27 1.72 19.00
CA ALA A 188 -18.43 0.97 17.74
C ALA A 188 -19.90 0.74 17.38
N ASP A 189 -20.77 0.49 18.36
CA ASP A 189 -22.22 0.30 18.14
C ASP A 189 -22.91 1.62 17.72
N GLU A 190 -22.40 2.79 18.14
CA GLU A 190 -22.88 4.10 17.67
C GLU A 190 -22.53 4.39 16.19
N LEU A 191 -21.49 3.73 15.66
CA LEU A 191 -21.07 3.88 14.27
C LEU A 191 -21.82 2.95 13.31
N ALA A 192 -22.53 1.94 13.81
CA ALA A 192 -23.23 0.91 13.04
C ALA A 192 -24.63 1.36 12.61
#